data_27c9e397628d48f547dbdd1261502977
#
_entry.id   27c9e397628d48f547dbdd1261502977
#
_cell.length_a   1.000
_cell.length_b   1.000
_cell.length_c   1.000
_cell.angle_alpha   90.00
_cell.angle_beta   90.00
_cell.angle_gamma   90.00
#
_symmetry.space_group_name_H-M   'P 1'
#
loop_
_entity.id
_entity.type
_entity.pdbx_description
1 polymer ?
#
loop_
_entity_poly.entity_id
_entity_poly.type
_entity_poly.pdbx_seq_one_letter_code
_entity_poly.pdbx_strand_id
1 'polypeptide(L)'
;MSEDLDRRHFLARLWTWGLGVMAGAAAWTSWDFLQPVAGQSGGPVATVSPDKIPTDSVLEVPAMRGYLTEIEGATEAIWWKCPHLGCKVPWCETSGQFECPCHGSVYNRKGEYRRGPAPRGMDRFEFTIIDGVVVPDTSKIIRGAPAGTPETINEPPKGPECLDPTAG
;
A
#
# COMPACT_ATOMS: atom_id res chain seq x y z
N MET A 1 -43.09 -48.65 22.60
CA MET A 1 -41.61 -48.65 22.57
C MET A 1 -41.00 -48.42 21.18
N SER A 2 -41.75 -48.57 20.11
CA SER A 2 -41.26 -48.31 18.73
C SER A 2 -41.31 -46.83 18.33
N GLU A 3 -42.28 -46.05 18.76
CA GLU A 3 -42.40 -44.63 18.41
C GLU A 3 -41.33 -43.71 19.07
N ASP A 4 -40.91 -44.04 20.29
CA ASP A 4 -39.87 -43.25 20.97
C ASP A 4 -38.47 -43.48 20.36
N LEU A 5 -38.22 -44.65 19.81
CA LEU A 5 -36.99 -44.94 19.07
C LEU A 5 -36.96 -44.20 17.72
N ASP A 6 -38.11 -44.05 17.08
CA ASP A 6 -38.24 -43.35 15.79
C ASP A 6 -37.98 -41.82 15.96
N ARG A 7 -38.57 -41.21 16.99
CA ARG A 7 -38.32 -39.79 17.33
C ARG A 7 -36.86 -39.51 17.69
N ARG A 8 -36.21 -40.39 18.45
CA ARG A 8 -34.78 -40.23 18.79
C ARG A 8 -33.89 -40.33 17.58
N HIS A 9 -34.14 -41.25 16.71
CA HIS A 9 -33.41 -41.42 15.44
C HIS A 9 -33.65 -40.23 14.51
N PHE A 10 -34.88 -39.70 14.44
CA PHE A 10 -35.21 -38.52 13.64
C PHE A 10 -34.45 -37.28 14.18
N LEU A 11 -34.49 -37.03 15.47
CA LEU A 11 -33.82 -35.89 16.10
C LEU A 11 -32.28 -36.00 15.93
N ALA A 12 -31.71 -37.21 16.12
CA ALA A 12 -30.30 -37.44 15.92
C ALA A 12 -29.85 -37.15 14.47
N ARG A 13 -30.66 -37.56 13.48
CA ARG A 13 -30.39 -37.25 12.06
C ARG A 13 -30.52 -35.76 11.80
N LEU A 14 -31.52 -35.09 12.35
CA LEU A 14 -31.71 -33.64 12.21
C LEU A 14 -30.50 -32.87 12.76
N TRP A 15 -29.99 -33.28 13.94
CA TRP A 15 -28.80 -32.71 14.55
C TRP A 15 -27.54 -32.93 13.70
N THR A 16 -27.33 -34.14 13.20
CA THR A 16 -26.16 -34.41 12.36
C THR A 16 -26.19 -33.63 11.05
N TRP A 17 -27.37 -33.50 10.42
CA TRP A 17 -27.54 -32.65 9.24
C TRP A 17 -27.31 -31.17 9.56
N GLY A 18 -27.87 -30.68 10.67
CA GLY A 18 -27.67 -29.30 11.11
C GLY A 18 -26.20 -28.96 11.36
N LEU A 19 -25.49 -29.85 12.08
CA LEU A 19 -24.04 -29.72 12.28
C LEU A 19 -23.25 -29.76 10.98
N GLY A 20 -23.63 -30.65 10.04
CA GLY A 20 -23.01 -30.74 8.72
C GLY A 20 -23.18 -29.45 7.91
N VAL A 21 -24.37 -28.86 7.90
CA VAL A 21 -24.65 -27.59 7.22
C VAL A 21 -23.87 -26.45 7.86
N MET A 22 -23.82 -26.37 9.20
CA MET A 22 -23.04 -25.33 9.91
C MET A 22 -21.54 -25.48 9.64
N ALA A 23 -21.02 -26.70 9.67
CA ALA A 23 -19.61 -26.94 9.37
C ALA A 23 -19.26 -26.59 7.92
N GLY A 24 -20.14 -26.94 6.97
CA GLY A 24 -19.99 -26.58 5.57
C GLY A 24 -20.04 -25.06 5.34
N ALA A 25 -20.98 -24.37 5.97
CA ALA A 25 -21.07 -22.90 5.90
C ALA A 25 -19.82 -22.24 6.51
N ALA A 26 -19.37 -22.71 7.67
CA ALA A 26 -18.14 -22.20 8.31
C ALA A 26 -16.90 -22.44 7.45
N ALA A 27 -16.78 -23.62 6.85
CA ALA A 27 -15.68 -23.92 5.93
C ALA A 27 -15.71 -23.04 4.69
N TRP A 28 -16.89 -22.82 4.10
CA TRP A 28 -17.08 -21.94 2.94
C TRP A 28 -16.72 -20.49 3.25
N THR A 29 -17.24 -19.93 4.35
CA THR A 29 -16.95 -18.56 4.75
C THR A 29 -15.48 -18.36 5.09
N SER A 30 -14.86 -19.34 5.77
CA SER A 30 -13.41 -19.30 6.05
C SER A 30 -12.60 -19.35 4.77
N TRP A 31 -12.98 -20.20 3.82
CA TRP A 31 -12.33 -20.29 2.51
C TRP A 31 -12.44 -18.96 1.75
N ASP A 32 -13.64 -18.39 1.65
CA ASP A 32 -13.90 -17.13 0.96
C ASP A 32 -13.11 -15.96 1.59
N PHE A 33 -13.06 -15.92 2.92
CA PHE A 33 -12.27 -14.91 3.66
C PHE A 33 -10.76 -15.02 3.42
N LEU A 34 -10.25 -16.22 3.20
CA LEU A 34 -8.82 -16.46 2.95
C LEU A 34 -8.43 -16.25 1.48
N GLN A 35 -9.40 -16.07 0.59
CA GLN A 35 -9.07 -15.79 -0.82
C GLN A 35 -8.53 -14.36 -0.97
N PRO A 36 -7.46 -14.16 -1.73
CA PRO A 36 -7.02 -12.82 -2.07
C PRO A 36 -8.14 -12.09 -2.84
N VAL A 37 -8.49 -10.89 -2.39
CA VAL A 37 -9.50 -10.07 -3.08
C VAL A 37 -9.04 -9.84 -4.52
N ALA A 38 -9.86 -10.26 -5.48
CA ALA A 38 -9.60 -10.04 -6.90
C ALA A 38 -9.34 -8.54 -7.15
N GLY A 39 -8.19 -8.19 -7.74
CA GLY A 39 -7.74 -6.81 -7.94
C GLY A 39 -6.75 -6.28 -6.90
N GLN A 40 -6.43 -7.05 -5.84
CA GLN A 40 -5.31 -6.74 -4.92
C GLN A 40 -4.00 -7.45 -5.30
N SER A 41 -4.02 -8.37 -6.27
CA SER A 41 -2.81 -8.84 -6.91
C SER A 41 -2.20 -7.68 -7.68
N GLY A 42 -1.03 -7.20 -7.24
CA GLY A 42 -0.29 -6.16 -7.95
C GLY A 42 -0.08 -6.52 -9.41
N GLY A 43 0.16 -5.52 -10.24
CA GLY A 43 0.42 -5.69 -11.66
C GLY A 43 0.67 -4.36 -12.34
N PRO A 44 0.81 -4.36 -13.67
CA PRO A 44 1.01 -3.15 -14.46
C PRO A 44 -0.19 -2.20 -14.35
N VAL A 45 0.08 -0.92 -14.12
CA VAL A 45 -0.93 0.15 -14.03
C VAL A 45 -0.56 1.26 -15.00
N ALA A 46 -1.35 1.45 -16.06
CA ALA A 46 -1.16 2.58 -16.98
C ALA A 46 -1.45 3.91 -16.23
N THR A 47 -0.55 4.88 -16.33
CA THR A 47 -0.64 6.15 -15.63
C THR A 47 -0.70 7.35 -16.59
N VAL A 48 0.36 8.11 -16.68
CA VAL A 48 0.47 9.30 -17.52
C VAL A 48 1.71 9.24 -18.40
N SER A 49 1.78 10.08 -19.42
CA SER A 49 3.02 10.27 -20.18
C SER A 49 4.06 11.01 -19.33
N PRO A 50 5.37 10.76 -19.56
CA PRO A 50 6.46 11.35 -18.77
C PRO A 50 6.41 12.89 -18.71
N ASP A 51 6.01 13.54 -19.80
CA ASP A 51 5.88 15.00 -19.90
C ASP A 51 4.85 15.62 -18.93
N LYS A 52 3.97 14.81 -18.35
CA LYS A 52 2.97 15.24 -17.35
C LYS A 52 3.40 15.01 -15.92
N ILE A 53 4.56 14.44 -15.70
CA ILE A 53 5.10 14.20 -14.36
C ILE A 53 5.80 15.46 -13.88
N PRO A 54 5.47 15.99 -12.68
CA PRO A 54 6.09 17.20 -12.18
C PRO A 54 7.57 16.98 -11.80
N THR A 55 8.39 18.01 -12.03
CA THR A 55 9.83 18.01 -11.76
C THR A 55 10.19 18.60 -10.39
N ASP A 56 9.26 19.29 -9.73
CA ASP A 56 9.46 19.98 -8.45
C ASP A 56 8.45 19.59 -7.34
N SER A 57 7.53 18.73 -7.70
CA SER A 57 6.46 18.17 -6.84
C SER A 57 6.25 16.70 -7.16
N VAL A 58 5.12 16.13 -6.75
CA VAL A 58 4.74 14.76 -7.05
C VAL A 58 3.32 14.68 -7.59
N LEU A 59 3.07 13.74 -8.48
CA LEU A 59 1.74 13.40 -8.97
C LEU A 59 1.21 12.18 -8.20
N GLU A 60 0.16 12.34 -7.41
CA GLU A 60 -0.51 11.22 -6.77
C GLU A 60 -1.28 10.38 -7.80
N VAL A 61 -1.04 9.07 -7.81
CA VAL A 61 -1.72 8.11 -8.70
C VAL A 61 -2.38 7.02 -7.85
N PRO A 62 -3.66 7.21 -7.47
CA PRO A 62 -4.38 6.27 -6.59
C PRO A 62 -4.43 4.84 -7.12
N ALA A 63 -4.50 4.65 -8.44
CA ALA A 63 -4.57 3.34 -9.07
C ALA A 63 -3.34 2.46 -8.77
N MET A 64 -2.13 3.07 -8.67
CA MET A 64 -0.90 2.36 -8.28
C MET A 64 -0.62 2.46 -6.77
N ARG A 65 -1.46 3.15 -6.01
CA ARG A 65 -1.25 3.45 -4.58
C ARG A 65 0.10 4.14 -4.33
N GLY A 66 0.41 5.16 -5.12
CA GLY A 66 1.73 5.78 -5.10
C GLY A 66 1.77 7.14 -5.77
N TYR A 67 2.99 7.57 -6.01
CA TYR A 67 3.31 8.86 -6.57
C TYR A 67 4.28 8.70 -7.73
N LEU A 68 4.15 9.56 -8.73
CA LEU A 68 5.14 9.75 -9.79
C LEU A 68 5.81 11.11 -9.60
N THR A 69 7.11 11.16 -9.78
CA THR A 69 7.89 12.40 -9.80
C THR A 69 9.04 12.26 -10.78
N GLU A 70 9.54 13.37 -11.28
CA GLU A 70 10.76 13.40 -12.10
C GLU A 70 11.89 14.04 -11.28
N ILE A 71 13.04 13.38 -11.24
CA ILE A 71 14.23 13.82 -10.54
C ILE A 71 15.42 13.71 -11.48
N GLU A 72 16.05 14.84 -11.82
CA GLU A 72 17.21 14.89 -12.72
C GLU A 72 16.97 14.21 -14.08
N GLY A 73 15.75 14.31 -14.61
CA GLY A 73 15.35 13.69 -15.87
C GLY A 73 14.97 12.21 -15.77
N ALA A 74 14.97 11.63 -14.56
CA ALA A 74 14.55 10.27 -14.31
C ALA A 74 13.19 10.21 -13.61
N THR A 75 12.28 9.38 -14.15
CA THR A 75 10.99 9.11 -13.50
C THR A 75 11.19 8.19 -12.29
N GLU A 76 10.53 8.53 -11.19
CA GLU A 76 10.44 7.68 -10.00
C GLU A 76 8.98 7.32 -9.72
N ALA A 77 8.71 6.04 -9.47
CA ALA A 77 7.38 5.52 -9.13
C ALA A 77 7.38 5.05 -7.67
N ILE A 78 6.95 5.92 -6.77
CA ILE A 78 7.09 5.74 -5.32
C ILE A 78 5.81 5.13 -4.75
N TRP A 79 5.94 4.07 -3.95
CA TRP A 79 4.82 3.50 -3.23
C TRP A 79 4.52 4.33 -1.97
N TRP A 80 3.29 4.76 -1.79
CA TRP A 80 2.91 5.62 -0.65
C TRP A 80 2.91 4.95 0.72
N LYS A 81 3.23 3.63 0.79
CA LYS A 81 3.22 2.85 2.02
C LYS A 81 4.45 3.12 2.88
N CYS A 82 4.24 3.61 4.10
CA CYS A 82 5.31 3.83 5.07
C CYS A 82 6.01 2.51 5.44
N PRO A 83 7.35 2.43 5.30
CA PRO A 83 8.10 1.23 5.67
C PRO A 83 8.10 0.90 7.17
N HIS A 84 7.63 1.82 8.04
CA HIS A 84 7.49 1.56 9.47
C HIS A 84 6.36 0.57 9.75
N LEU A 85 5.10 0.98 9.60
CA LEU A 85 3.91 0.16 9.90
C LEU A 85 2.81 0.27 8.83
N GLY A 86 3.13 0.73 7.63
CA GLY A 86 2.24 0.62 6.48
C GLY A 86 1.23 1.75 6.28
N CYS A 87 1.30 2.85 7.04
CA CYS A 87 0.44 4.02 6.82
C CYS A 87 0.65 4.63 5.43
N LYS A 88 -0.39 5.24 4.85
CA LYS A 88 -0.21 6.11 3.68
C LYS A 88 0.62 7.33 4.09
N VAL A 89 1.66 7.62 3.33
CA VAL A 89 2.51 8.80 3.51
C VAL A 89 2.09 9.85 2.51
N PRO A 90 1.45 10.95 2.92
CA PRO A 90 1.10 12.05 2.03
C PRO A 90 2.33 12.88 1.68
N TRP A 91 2.25 13.55 0.53
CA TRP A 91 3.16 14.62 0.15
C TRP A 91 2.73 15.94 0.82
N CYS A 92 3.69 16.66 1.36
CA CYS A 92 3.49 18.00 1.92
C CYS A 92 4.06 19.04 0.96
N GLU A 93 3.21 19.82 0.33
CA GLU A 93 3.62 20.85 -0.65
C GLU A 93 4.43 21.96 -0.01
N THR A 94 4.15 22.32 1.24
CA THR A 94 4.85 23.41 1.94
C THR A 94 6.27 23.03 2.32
N SER A 95 6.49 21.82 2.81
CA SER A 95 7.83 21.35 3.14
C SER A 95 8.58 20.73 1.96
N GLY A 96 7.87 20.33 0.91
CA GLY A 96 8.46 19.57 -0.20
C GLY A 96 8.95 18.19 0.23
N GLN A 97 8.24 17.54 1.17
CA GLN A 97 8.62 16.24 1.73
C GLN A 97 7.42 15.30 1.83
N PHE A 98 7.70 14.01 1.90
CA PHE A 98 6.73 13.04 2.34
C PHE A 98 6.73 12.94 3.85
N GLU A 99 5.56 13.09 4.48
CA GLU A 99 5.42 13.12 5.94
C GLU A 99 4.42 12.08 6.41
N CYS A 100 4.86 11.09 7.17
CA CYS A 100 4.02 10.02 7.67
C CYS A 100 3.22 10.48 8.91
N PRO A 101 1.87 10.54 8.85
CA PRO A 101 1.05 11.08 9.95
C PRO A 101 1.01 10.16 11.18
N CYS A 102 1.41 8.89 11.04
CA CYS A 102 1.26 7.94 12.14
C CYS A 102 2.34 8.11 13.21
N HIS A 103 3.61 8.27 12.83
CA HIS A 103 4.72 8.33 13.79
C HIS A 103 5.84 9.27 13.32
N GLY A 104 5.56 10.20 12.41
CA GLY A 104 6.47 11.28 12.06
C GLY A 104 7.72 10.87 11.25
N SER A 105 7.68 9.75 10.51
CA SER A 105 8.74 9.47 9.54
C SER A 105 8.66 10.43 8.36
N VAL A 106 9.80 10.97 7.95
CA VAL A 106 9.92 11.96 6.87
C VAL A 106 10.90 11.47 5.81
N TYR A 107 10.56 11.76 4.56
CA TYR A 107 11.35 11.36 3.40
C TYR A 107 11.43 12.53 2.40
N ASN A 108 12.52 12.60 1.65
CA ASN A 108 12.63 13.57 0.57
C ASN A 108 11.74 13.19 -0.62
N ARG A 109 11.73 13.99 -1.68
CA ARG A 109 10.89 13.80 -2.88
C ARG A 109 11.18 12.49 -3.62
N LYS A 110 12.40 11.93 -3.50
CA LYS A 110 12.77 10.61 -4.04
C LYS A 110 12.33 9.45 -3.15
N GLY A 111 11.72 9.74 -1.98
CA GLY A 111 11.36 8.73 -1.00
C GLY A 111 12.53 8.26 -0.12
N GLU A 112 13.67 8.93 -0.13
CA GLU A 112 14.82 8.61 0.71
C GLU A 112 14.57 9.05 2.14
N TYR A 113 15.02 8.24 3.09
CA TYR A 113 14.79 8.47 4.52
C TYR A 113 15.54 9.70 5.03
N ARG A 114 14.83 10.55 5.78
CA ARG A 114 15.40 11.69 6.50
C ARG A 114 15.39 11.51 8.01
N ARG A 115 14.23 11.19 8.58
CA ARG A 115 14.09 11.01 10.02
C ARG A 115 12.85 10.19 10.40
N GLY A 116 12.76 9.79 11.66
CA GLY A 116 11.63 9.08 12.25
C GLY A 116 11.90 7.59 12.48
N PRO A 117 10.89 6.82 12.87
CA PRO A 117 11.07 5.41 13.24
C PRO A 117 11.13 4.43 12.07
N ALA A 118 10.98 4.86 10.83
CA ALA A 118 11.05 3.97 9.68
C ALA A 118 12.47 3.40 9.50
N PRO A 119 12.63 2.10 9.24
CA PRO A 119 13.95 1.46 9.12
C PRO A 119 14.63 1.73 7.77
N ARG A 120 13.94 2.34 6.81
CA ARG A 120 14.43 2.62 5.45
C ARG A 120 13.61 3.69 4.75
N GLY A 121 14.05 4.11 3.58
CA GLY A 121 13.30 4.94 2.66
C GLY A 121 12.03 4.25 2.13
N MET A 122 11.17 5.01 1.45
CA MET A 122 9.97 4.50 0.82
C MET A 122 10.31 3.52 -0.30
N ASP A 123 9.50 2.50 -0.45
CA ASP A 123 9.66 1.52 -1.53
C ASP A 123 9.17 2.12 -2.85
N ARG A 124 9.67 1.61 -3.97
CA ARG A 124 9.35 2.05 -5.33
C ARG A 124 8.86 0.88 -6.16
N PHE A 125 8.16 1.18 -7.25
CA PHE A 125 7.77 0.19 -8.23
C PHE A 125 8.73 0.21 -9.42
N GLU A 126 9.03 -0.97 -9.97
CA GLU A 126 9.59 -1.03 -11.32
C GLU A 126 8.54 -0.49 -12.30
N PHE A 127 8.97 0.17 -13.35
CA PHE A 127 8.08 0.66 -14.40
C PHE A 127 8.67 0.46 -15.79
N THR A 128 7.81 0.49 -16.78
CA THR A 128 8.16 0.52 -18.20
C THR A 128 7.41 1.67 -18.88
N ILE A 129 7.87 2.07 -20.07
CA ILE A 129 7.11 3.02 -20.90
C ILE A 129 6.51 2.22 -22.03
N ILE A 130 5.19 2.22 -22.13
CA ILE A 130 4.41 1.53 -23.16
C ILE A 130 3.56 2.58 -23.87
N ASP A 131 3.69 2.68 -25.19
CA ASP A 131 2.96 3.67 -26.02
C ASP A 131 3.05 5.11 -25.50
N GLY A 132 4.24 5.50 -24.96
CA GLY A 132 4.47 6.82 -24.42
C GLY A 132 3.84 7.06 -23.02
N VAL A 133 3.36 6.03 -22.36
CA VAL A 133 2.76 6.09 -21.01
C VAL A 133 3.63 5.35 -20.02
N VAL A 134 3.85 5.93 -18.84
CA VAL A 134 4.53 5.27 -17.71
C VAL A 134 3.61 4.20 -17.15
N VAL A 135 4.11 2.97 -17.05
CA VAL A 135 3.36 1.79 -16.56
C VAL A 135 4.13 1.15 -15.42
N PRO A 136 3.91 1.60 -14.16
CA PRO A 136 4.46 0.94 -12.99
C PRO A 136 3.86 -0.47 -12.81
N ASP A 137 4.71 -1.41 -12.43
CA ASP A 137 4.29 -2.76 -12.05
C ASP A 137 4.22 -2.87 -10.53
N THR A 138 3.02 -2.78 -9.97
CA THR A 138 2.80 -2.78 -8.51
C THR A 138 3.07 -4.15 -7.86
N SER A 139 3.36 -5.18 -8.65
CA SER A 139 3.83 -6.48 -8.15
C SER A 139 5.35 -6.53 -7.95
N LYS A 140 6.09 -5.59 -8.58
CA LYS A 140 7.55 -5.52 -8.55
C LYS A 140 8.04 -4.37 -7.69
N ILE A 141 8.43 -4.68 -6.47
CA ILE A 141 8.81 -3.69 -5.47
C ILE A 141 10.32 -3.61 -5.34
N ILE A 142 10.86 -2.41 -5.55
CA ILE A 142 12.24 -2.05 -5.23
C ILE A 142 12.26 -1.46 -3.83
N ARG A 143 12.98 -2.09 -2.92
CA ARG A 143 13.06 -1.60 -1.53
C ARG A 143 13.86 -0.30 -1.43
N GLY A 144 13.38 0.63 -0.61
CA GLY A 144 14.12 1.83 -0.26
C GLY A 144 15.43 1.51 0.48
N ALA A 145 16.42 2.40 0.34
CA ALA A 145 17.71 2.26 1.02
C ALA A 145 17.53 2.31 2.56
N PRO A 146 18.38 1.60 3.35
CA PRO A 146 18.32 1.63 4.80
C PRO A 146 18.38 3.04 5.38
N ALA A 147 17.76 3.26 6.55
CA ALA A 147 17.88 4.50 7.29
C ALA A 147 19.36 4.80 7.60
N GLY A 148 19.75 6.08 7.47
CA GLY A 148 21.14 6.49 7.60
C GLY A 148 21.98 6.37 6.33
N THR A 149 21.43 5.83 5.24
CA THR A 149 22.05 5.96 3.92
C THR A 149 22.01 7.43 3.49
N PRO A 150 23.12 8.00 2.99
CA PRO A 150 23.14 9.38 2.49
C PRO A 150 22.09 9.59 1.39
N GLU A 151 21.42 10.75 1.43
CA GLU A 151 20.51 11.15 0.36
C GLU A 151 21.28 11.33 -0.96
N THR A 152 20.68 10.93 -2.06
CA THR A 152 21.29 11.07 -3.39
C THR A 152 20.88 12.37 -4.07
N ILE A 153 19.81 13.03 -3.58
CA ILE A 153 19.36 14.34 -4.07
C ILE A 153 19.59 15.42 -3.01
N ASN A 154 19.99 16.61 -3.45
CA ASN A 154 20.19 17.76 -2.57
C ASN A 154 18.97 18.69 -2.60
N GLU A 155 17.87 18.25 -2.00
CA GLU A 155 16.64 19.03 -1.88
C GLU A 155 16.31 19.27 -0.41
N PRO A 156 16.77 20.35 0.21
CA PRO A 156 16.42 20.68 1.60
C PRO A 156 14.92 20.98 1.73
N PRO A 157 14.34 20.87 2.92
CA PRO A 157 12.95 21.27 3.16
C PRO A 157 12.69 22.71 2.69
N LYS A 158 11.58 22.90 1.95
CA LYS A 158 11.21 24.21 1.38
C LYS A 158 10.52 25.14 2.40
N GLY A 159 9.91 24.58 3.45
CA GLY A 159 9.12 25.32 4.43
C GLY A 159 8.65 24.46 5.59
N PRO A 160 7.63 24.91 6.33
CA PRO A 160 7.09 24.20 7.49
C PRO A 160 6.48 22.86 7.10
N GLU A 161 6.56 21.93 8.02
CA GLU A 161 5.92 20.61 7.88
C GLU A 161 4.40 20.71 7.97
N CYS A 162 3.70 19.87 7.21
CA CYS A 162 2.24 19.79 7.26
C CYS A 162 1.73 19.11 8.54
N LEU A 163 2.57 18.27 9.14
CA LEU A 163 2.24 17.43 10.30
C LEU A 163 2.96 17.89 11.56
N ASP A 164 3.35 19.16 11.64
CA ASP A 164 3.94 19.70 12.85
C ASP A 164 2.90 19.67 13.99
N PRO A 165 3.12 18.89 15.05
CA PRO A 165 2.21 18.80 16.17
C PRO A 165 2.08 20.13 16.95
N THR A 166 2.96 21.12 16.67
CA THR A 166 2.92 22.45 17.28
C THR A 166 2.17 23.47 16.42
N ALA A 167 1.75 23.11 15.22
CA ALA A 167 1.02 23.98 14.28
C ALA A 167 -0.52 23.90 14.42
N GLY A 168 -1.05 23.27 15.47
CA GLY A 168 -2.48 23.12 15.79
C GLY A 168 -2.96 24.03 16.90
#